data_272e5dfb4aadbb65fac900eed4656f98
#
_entry.id   272e5dfb4aadbb65fac900eed4656f98
#
_cell.length_a   1.000
_cell.length_b   1.000
_cell.length_c   1.000
_cell.angle_alpha   90.00
_cell.angle_beta   90.00
_cell.angle_gamma   90.00
#
_symmetry.space_group_name_H-M   'P 1'
#
loop_
_entity.id
_entity.type
_entity.pdbx_description
1 polymer ?
#
loop_
_entity_poly.entity_id
_entity_poly.type
_entity_poly.pdbx_seq_one_letter_code
_entity_poly.pdbx_strand_id
1 'polypeptide(L)'
;MDNSCKPDDAQRFWEERYRSVERAWSGQVNPRLAEVAAGLPAGRALDLGCGEGADALWLAERGWQVVAVDISATALRRATEAASARNLLARIDFQRHDLNESFPEGTFDLVSAQYLHSPARLERDGVLQRAAERVDRGGVLLIVDHGAPPPWAEHHDHHFAGIEEVLGSLDLDPPRWTRLRTEAVDREMVGPNGEVGTLADNIMVLRKTG
;
A
#
# COMPACT_ATOMS: atom_id res chain seq x y z
N MET A 1 18.87 11.18 -24.44
CA MET A 1 18.28 9.89 -24.76
C MET A 1 17.00 9.82 -23.97
N ASP A 2 15.88 9.82 -24.66
CA ASP A 2 14.54 9.88 -24.08
C ASP A 2 14.28 8.56 -23.34
N ASN A 3 14.29 8.60 -22.00
CA ASN A 3 14.05 7.45 -21.13
C ASN A 3 12.56 7.42 -20.73
N SER A 4 11.67 7.62 -21.70
CA SER A 4 10.22 7.43 -21.48
C SER A 4 9.94 5.93 -21.31
N CYS A 5 10.00 5.46 -20.06
CA CYS A 5 9.51 4.12 -19.69
C CYS A 5 8.06 4.01 -20.14
N LYS A 6 7.77 3.07 -21.05
CA LYS A 6 6.41 2.89 -21.60
C LYS A 6 5.47 2.40 -20.49
N PRO A 7 4.16 2.72 -20.52
CA PRO A 7 3.17 2.24 -19.55
C PRO A 7 3.22 0.71 -19.34
N ASP A 8 3.45 -0.04 -20.41
CA ASP A 8 3.57 -1.51 -20.40
C ASP A 8 4.74 -2.05 -19.57
N ASP A 9 5.75 -1.23 -19.24
CA ASP A 9 6.94 -1.69 -18.54
C ASP A 9 6.68 -1.97 -17.05
N ALA A 10 5.85 -1.18 -16.37
CA ALA A 10 5.51 -1.40 -14.96
C ALA A 10 4.67 -2.67 -14.79
N GLN A 11 3.65 -2.85 -15.63
CA GLN A 11 2.84 -4.07 -15.61
C GLN A 11 3.69 -5.31 -15.88
N ARG A 12 4.54 -5.28 -16.92
CA ARG A 12 5.41 -6.40 -17.26
C ARG A 12 6.37 -6.73 -16.13
N PHE A 13 7.01 -5.72 -15.52
CA PHE A 13 7.94 -5.91 -14.41
C PHE A 13 7.26 -6.63 -13.23
N TRP A 14 6.10 -6.13 -12.78
CA TRP A 14 5.40 -6.74 -11.64
C TRP A 14 4.82 -8.11 -11.98
N GLU A 15 4.30 -8.30 -13.18
CA GLU A 15 3.79 -9.59 -13.63
C GLU A 15 4.91 -10.65 -13.66
N GLU A 16 6.10 -10.33 -14.18
CA GLU A 16 7.28 -11.20 -14.19
C GLU A 16 7.77 -11.47 -12.76
N ARG A 17 7.79 -10.43 -11.89
CA ARG A 17 8.16 -10.57 -10.48
C ARG A 17 7.29 -11.58 -9.75
N TYR A 18 5.96 -11.47 -9.89
CA TYR A 18 5.04 -12.42 -9.25
C TYR A 18 5.11 -13.81 -9.88
N ARG A 19 5.32 -13.94 -11.17
CA ARG A 19 5.46 -15.25 -11.83
C ARG A 19 6.74 -15.98 -11.46
N SER A 20 7.81 -15.28 -11.19
CA SER A 20 9.14 -15.87 -10.92
C SER A 20 9.24 -16.57 -9.56
N VAL A 21 8.29 -16.36 -8.67
CA VAL A 21 8.29 -16.94 -7.31
C VAL A 21 6.92 -17.52 -6.97
N GLU A 22 6.88 -18.53 -6.12
CA GLU A 22 5.63 -19.12 -5.64
C GLU A 22 4.86 -18.11 -4.74
N ARG A 23 5.59 -17.39 -3.90
CA ARG A 23 5.07 -16.32 -3.04
C ARG A 23 6.06 -15.16 -3.02
N ALA A 24 5.58 -13.96 -3.31
CA ALA A 24 6.43 -12.76 -3.34
C ALA A 24 6.59 -12.10 -1.96
N TRP A 25 5.57 -12.21 -1.10
CA TRP A 25 5.52 -11.55 0.21
C TRP A 25 5.24 -12.55 1.34
N SER A 26 5.32 -12.08 2.60
CA SER A 26 5.13 -12.92 3.79
C SER A 26 3.76 -13.60 3.86
N GLY A 27 2.73 -13.01 3.24
CA GLY A 27 1.33 -13.43 3.37
C GLY A 27 0.71 -13.07 4.74
N GLN A 28 1.41 -12.27 5.54
CA GLN A 28 0.91 -11.72 6.80
C GLN A 28 0.44 -10.28 6.59
N VAL A 29 -0.60 -9.89 7.33
CA VAL A 29 -1.05 -8.50 7.38
C VAL A 29 0.08 -7.58 7.81
N ASN A 30 0.13 -6.37 7.23
CA ASN A 30 1.03 -5.35 7.72
C ASN A 30 0.66 -4.97 9.18
N PRO A 31 1.62 -5.07 10.13
CA PRO A 31 1.33 -4.75 11.53
C PRO A 31 0.78 -3.35 11.73
N ARG A 32 1.23 -2.37 10.93
CA ARG A 32 0.79 -0.98 11.04
C ARG A 32 -0.65 -0.79 10.56
N LEU A 33 -1.05 -1.51 9.50
CA LEU A 33 -2.45 -1.58 9.11
C LEU A 33 -3.30 -2.20 10.22
N ALA A 34 -2.87 -3.32 10.78
CA ALA A 34 -3.60 -4.00 11.84
C ALA A 34 -3.80 -3.12 13.07
N GLU A 35 -2.74 -2.39 13.51
CA GLU A 35 -2.81 -1.43 14.61
C GLU A 35 -3.85 -0.33 14.37
N VAL A 36 -3.81 0.30 13.19
CA VAL A 36 -4.70 1.43 12.87
C VAL A 36 -6.14 0.96 12.66
N ALA A 37 -6.34 -0.09 11.87
CA ALA A 37 -7.67 -0.57 11.54
C ALA A 37 -8.40 -1.20 12.73
N ALA A 38 -7.68 -1.73 13.74
CA ALA A 38 -8.30 -2.23 14.98
C ALA A 38 -9.02 -1.13 15.78
N GLY A 39 -8.62 0.13 15.62
CA GLY A 39 -9.26 1.28 16.27
C GLY A 39 -10.38 1.93 15.45
N LEU A 40 -10.70 1.41 14.25
CA LEU A 40 -11.71 1.97 13.36
C LEU A 40 -12.94 1.05 13.28
N PRO A 41 -14.15 1.61 13.16
CA PRO A 41 -15.33 0.82 12.81
C PRO A 41 -15.14 0.24 11.40
N ALA A 42 -15.51 -1.03 11.21
CA ALA A 42 -15.47 -1.64 9.89
C ALA A 42 -16.45 -0.92 8.93
N GLY A 43 -15.96 -0.59 7.75
CA GLY A 43 -16.66 0.11 6.70
C GLY A 43 -16.12 -0.32 5.33
N ARG A 44 -15.95 0.63 4.42
CA ARG A 44 -15.34 0.41 3.09
C ARG A 44 -13.84 0.72 3.14
N ALA A 45 -13.01 -0.18 2.66
CA ALA A 45 -11.56 0.01 2.57
C ALA A 45 -11.06 -0.08 1.12
N LEU A 46 -10.05 0.73 0.81
CA LEU A 46 -9.27 0.64 -0.43
C LEU A 46 -7.84 0.25 -0.07
N ASP A 47 -7.37 -0.85 -0.65
CA ASP A 47 -6.01 -1.38 -0.49
C ASP A 47 -5.24 -1.19 -1.79
N LEU A 48 -4.29 -0.25 -1.82
CA LEU A 48 -3.52 0.15 -2.99
C LEU A 48 -2.23 -0.65 -3.09
N GLY A 49 -2.03 -1.35 -4.21
CA GLY A 49 -0.90 -2.24 -4.39
C GLY A 49 -1.02 -3.49 -3.50
N CYS A 50 -2.20 -4.09 -3.46
CA CYS A 50 -2.56 -5.16 -2.53
C CYS A 50 -1.72 -6.45 -2.66
N GLY A 51 -0.97 -6.62 -3.75
CA GLY A 51 -0.17 -7.79 -4.01
C GLY A 51 -0.99 -9.08 -3.95
N GLU A 52 -0.54 -10.04 -3.16
CA GLU A 52 -1.22 -11.32 -2.94
C GLU A 52 -2.34 -11.25 -1.88
N GLY A 53 -2.76 -10.03 -1.48
CA GLY A 53 -4.00 -9.73 -0.76
C GLY A 53 -3.95 -9.92 0.75
N ALA A 54 -2.80 -9.99 1.40
CA ALA A 54 -2.71 -10.27 2.84
C ALA A 54 -3.49 -9.25 3.69
N ASP A 55 -3.36 -7.96 3.39
CA ASP A 55 -4.02 -6.86 4.08
C ASP A 55 -5.52 -6.85 3.80
N ALA A 56 -5.91 -7.02 2.54
CA ALA A 56 -7.31 -7.10 2.13
C ALA A 56 -8.06 -8.28 2.80
N LEU A 57 -7.43 -9.45 2.86
CA LEU A 57 -7.97 -10.64 3.52
C LEU A 57 -8.19 -10.39 5.02
N TRP A 58 -7.19 -9.81 5.69
CA TRP A 58 -7.25 -9.50 7.11
C TRP A 58 -8.37 -8.49 7.43
N LEU A 59 -8.54 -7.45 6.61
CA LEU A 59 -9.62 -6.47 6.73
C LEU A 59 -10.99 -7.14 6.54
N ALA A 60 -11.13 -7.98 5.50
CA ALA A 60 -12.39 -8.67 5.20
C ALA A 60 -12.82 -9.63 6.31
N GLU A 61 -11.86 -10.35 6.94
CA GLU A 61 -12.12 -11.20 8.11
C GLU A 61 -12.69 -10.42 9.31
N ARG A 62 -12.41 -9.09 9.36
CA ARG A 62 -12.89 -8.15 10.39
C ARG A 62 -14.13 -7.36 9.98
N GLY A 63 -14.75 -7.76 8.89
CA GLY A 63 -16.06 -7.21 8.48
C GLY A 63 -15.97 -6.05 7.48
N TRP A 64 -14.77 -5.62 7.06
CA TRP A 64 -14.62 -4.58 6.05
C TRP A 64 -15.11 -5.05 4.68
N GLN A 65 -15.66 -4.11 3.89
CA GLN A 65 -15.87 -4.28 2.46
C GLN A 65 -14.66 -3.68 1.74
N VAL A 66 -13.87 -4.49 1.06
CA VAL A 66 -12.56 -4.10 0.56
C VAL A 66 -12.58 -4.02 -0.97
N VAL A 67 -12.10 -2.92 -1.52
CA VAL A 67 -11.60 -2.86 -2.89
C VAL A 67 -10.08 -3.01 -2.82
N ALA A 68 -9.53 -4.04 -3.45
CA ALA A 68 -8.11 -4.34 -3.42
C ALA A 68 -7.54 -4.28 -4.84
N VAL A 69 -6.52 -3.45 -5.05
CA VAL A 69 -6.03 -3.19 -6.39
C VAL A 69 -4.54 -3.48 -6.51
N ASP A 70 -4.19 -4.09 -7.64
CA ASP A 70 -2.80 -4.32 -8.05
C ASP A 70 -2.70 -4.24 -9.58
N ILE A 71 -1.50 -3.99 -10.10
CA ILE A 71 -1.23 -3.97 -11.53
C ILE A 71 -1.06 -5.40 -12.10
N SER A 72 -0.67 -6.37 -11.28
CA SER A 72 -0.38 -7.74 -11.68
C SER A 72 -1.62 -8.65 -11.62
N ALA A 73 -1.95 -9.23 -12.75
CA ALA A 73 -3.01 -10.25 -12.82
C ALA A 73 -2.65 -11.52 -12.04
N THR A 74 -1.37 -11.89 -11.98
CA THR A 74 -0.89 -13.04 -11.20
C THR A 74 -1.06 -12.82 -9.71
N ALA A 75 -0.74 -11.62 -9.19
CA ALA A 75 -0.96 -11.27 -7.78
C ALA A 75 -2.45 -11.36 -7.42
N LEU A 76 -3.31 -10.69 -8.20
CA LEU A 76 -4.76 -10.69 -7.97
C LEU A 76 -5.40 -12.08 -8.07
N ARG A 77 -4.94 -12.93 -8.99
CA ARG A 77 -5.41 -14.31 -9.06
C ARG A 77 -5.10 -15.08 -7.76
N ARG A 78 -3.87 -14.96 -7.25
CA ARG A 78 -3.48 -15.60 -5.97
C ARG A 78 -4.27 -15.05 -4.80
N ALA A 79 -4.48 -13.74 -4.74
CA ALA A 79 -5.30 -13.09 -3.72
C ALA A 79 -6.75 -13.59 -3.78
N THR A 80 -7.31 -13.72 -4.99
CA THR A 80 -8.67 -14.26 -5.21
C THR A 80 -8.79 -15.72 -4.76
N GLU A 81 -7.81 -16.55 -5.10
CA GLU A 81 -7.76 -17.96 -4.65
C GLU A 81 -7.69 -18.05 -3.11
N ALA A 82 -6.87 -17.21 -2.46
CA ALA A 82 -6.78 -17.14 -1.01
C ALA A 82 -8.08 -16.65 -0.35
N ALA A 83 -8.76 -15.67 -0.95
CA ALA A 83 -10.07 -15.18 -0.49
C ALA A 83 -11.15 -16.25 -0.63
N SER A 84 -11.14 -16.99 -1.75
CA SER A 84 -12.07 -18.10 -1.97
C SER A 84 -11.91 -19.20 -0.91
N ALA A 85 -10.67 -19.59 -0.61
CA ALA A 85 -10.36 -20.60 0.39
C ALA A 85 -10.83 -20.21 1.81
N ARG A 86 -11.01 -18.91 2.09
CA ARG A 86 -11.48 -18.33 3.36
C ARG A 86 -12.95 -17.90 3.34
N ASN A 87 -13.69 -18.12 2.24
CA ASN A 87 -15.07 -17.66 2.02
C ASN A 87 -15.24 -16.12 2.13
N LEU A 88 -14.25 -15.35 1.63
CA LEU A 88 -14.21 -13.89 1.72
C LEU A 88 -14.55 -13.19 0.41
N LEU A 89 -14.80 -13.89 -0.69
CA LEU A 89 -15.07 -13.29 -2.01
C LEU A 89 -16.25 -12.31 -2.02
N ALA A 90 -17.25 -12.49 -1.15
CA ALA A 90 -18.37 -11.56 -1.04
C ALA A 90 -18.01 -10.22 -0.37
N ARG A 91 -16.80 -10.11 0.20
CA ARG A 91 -16.31 -8.92 0.91
C ARG A 91 -15.17 -8.21 0.21
N ILE A 92 -14.55 -8.83 -0.81
CA ILE A 92 -13.38 -8.24 -1.47
C ILE A 92 -13.64 -8.17 -2.97
N ASP A 93 -13.53 -6.97 -3.52
CA ASP A 93 -13.52 -6.71 -4.95
C ASP A 93 -12.08 -6.50 -5.41
N PHE A 94 -11.53 -7.49 -6.12
CA PHE A 94 -10.19 -7.44 -6.68
C PHE A 94 -10.21 -6.79 -8.05
N GLN A 95 -9.56 -5.64 -8.20
CA GLN A 95 -9.54 -4.87 -9.43
C GLN A 95 -8.10 -4.72 -9.95
N ARG A 96 -7.91 -4.87 -11.27
CA ARG A 96 -6.61 -4.62 -11.88
C ARG A 96 -6.51 -3.17 -12.35
N HIS A 97 -5.58 -2.41 -11.78
CA HIS A 97 -5.29 -1.03 -12.15
C HIS A 97 -3.79 -0.79 -12.32
N ASP A 98 -3.40 -0.09 -13.37
CA ASP A 98 -2.21 0.73 -13.35
C ASP A 98 -2.59 2.05 -12.67
N LEU A 99 -2.11 2.27 -11.46
CA LEU A 99 -2.46 3.46 -10.68
C LEU A 99 -1.97 4.76 -11.30
N ASN A 100 -1.08 4.74 -12.29
CA ASN A 100 -0.77 5.93 -13.09
C ASN A 100 -1.91 6.32 -14.03
N GLU A 101 -2.66 5.33 -14.56
CA GLU A 101 -3.64 5.52 -15.63
C GLU A 101 -5.09 5.48 -15.12
N SER A 102 -5.37 4.61 -14.15
CA SER A 102 -6.73 4.37 -13.67
C SER A 102 -6.78 4.20 -12.16
N PHE A 103 -7.95 4.43 -11.56
CA PHE A 103 -8.15 4.37 -10.11
C PHE A 103 -9.55 3.86 -9.80
N PRO A 104 -9.75 3.12 -8.68
CA PRO A 104 -11.08 2.67 -8.28
C PRO A 104 -12.06 3.82 -8.05
N GLU A 105 -13.32 3.58 -8.35
CA GLU A 105 -14.39 4.55 -8.10
C GLU A 105 -14.91 4.50 -6.67
N GLY A 106 -15.52 5.62 -6.24
CA GLY A 106 -16.15 5.77 -4.94
C GLY A 106 -15.23 6.37 -3.87
N THR A 107 -15.74 6.37 -2.64
CA THR A 107 -15.03 6.84 -1.44
C THR A 107 -14.99 5.76 -0.38
N PHE A 108 -14.05 5.88 0.55
CA PHE A 108 -13.69 4.83 1.49
C PHE A 108 -13.47 5.39 2.90
N ASP A 109 -13.85 4.61 3.90
CA ASP A 109 -13.59 4.91 5.32
C ASP A 109 -12.12 4.71 5.68
N LEU A 110 -11.42 3.83 4.94
CA LEU A 110 -9.99 3.59 5.05
C LEU A 110 -9.37 3.47 3.65
N VAL A 111 -8.37 4.29 3.35
CA VAL A 111 -7.50 4.12 2.18
C VAL A 111 -6.11 3.77 2.69
N SER A 112 -5.55 2.65 2.25
CA SER A 112 -4.28 2.10 2.69
C SER A 112 -3.29 2.01 1.54
N ALA A 113 -2.07 2.51 1.75
CA ALA A 113 -0.92 2.38 0.86
C ALA A 113 0.25 1.85 1.69
N GLN A 114 0.51 0.55 1.61
CA GLN A 114 1.57 -0.13 2.38
C GLN A 114 2.76 -0.38 1.47
N TYR A 115 3.88 0.30 1.74
CA TYR A 115 5.12 0.19 0.95
C TYR A 115 4.87 0.29 -0.56
N LEU A 116 4.02 1.25 -0.97
CA LEU A 116 3.65 1.47 -2.36
C LEU A 116 4.81 2.13 -3.11
N HIS A 117 5.81 1.32 -3.43
CA HIS A 117 7.01 1.68 -4.19
C HIS A 117 7.18 0.75 -5.39
N SER A 118 7.82 1.25 -6.43
CA SER A 118 8.08 0.45 -7.63
C SER A 118 9.42 0.86 -8.25
N PRO A 119 10.28 -0.10 -8.62
CA PRO A 119 11.45 0.19 -9.45
C PRO A 119 11.08 0.50 -10.90
N ALA A 120 9.85 0.13 -11.32
CA ALA A 120 9.26 0.57 -12.58
C ALA A 120 8.50 1.89 -12.36
N ARG A 121 8.04 2.51 -13.47
CA ARG A 121 7.35 3.81 -13.42
C ARG A 121 6.14 3.77 -12.46
N LEU A 122 6.18 4.62 -11.46
CA LEU A 122 5.06 4.92 -10.57
C LEU A 122 5.11 6.42 -10.23
N GLU A 123 4.12 7.16 -10.71
CA GLU A 123 3.92 8.58 -10.39
C GLU A 123 3.32 8.69 -8.97
N ARG A 124 4.13 8.27 -7.99
CA ARG A 124 3.69 7.97 -6.63
C ARG A 124 2.96 9.14 -5.97
N ASP A 125 3.47 10.35 -6.10
CA ASP A 125 2.85 11.55 -5.48
C ASP A 125 1.44 11.78 -6.03
N GLY A 126 1.27 11.70 -7.35
CA GLY A 126 -0.05 11.79 -7.99
C GLY A 126 -0.99 10.65 -7.61
N VAL A 127 -0.45 9.45 -7.40
CA VAL A 127 -1.22 8.30 -6.90
C VAL A 127 -1.70 8.55 -5.47
N LEU A 128 -0.83 9.03 -4.59
CA LEU A 128 -1.18 9.33 -3.19
C LEU A 128 -2.14 10.52 -3.07
N GLN A 129 -2.03 11.54 -3.93
CA GLN A 129 -3.02 12.62 -4.01
C GLN A 129 -4.40 12.08 -4.38
N ARG A 130 -4.50 11.23 -5.42
CA ARG A 130 -5.77 10.56 -5.79
C ARG A 130 -6.28 9.64 -4.67
N ALA A 131 -5.38 8.97 -3.93
CA ALA A 131 -5.74 8.19 -2.76
C ALA A 131 -6.42 9.06 -1.69
N ALA A 132 -5.87 10.24 -1.39
CA ALA A 132 -6.44 11.20 -0.45
C ALA A 132 -7.83 11.71 -0.89
N GLU A 133 -8.04 11.92 -2.21
CA GLU A 133 -9.35 12.29 -2.75
C GLU A 133 -10.41 11.21 -2.48
N ARG A 134 -10.01 9.93 -2.49
CA ARG A 134 -10.90 8.77 -2.27
C ARG A 134 -11.25 8.51 -0.80
N VAL A 135 -10.63 9.22 0.13
CA VAL A 135 -11.01 9.14 1.55
C VAL A 135 -12.34 9.85 1.75
N ASP A 136 -13.31 9.19 2.38
CA ASP A 136 -14.59 9.79 2.73
C ASP A 136 -14.45 10.76 3.91
N ARG A 137 -15.46 11.60 4.13
CA ARG A 137 -15.50 12.48 5.30
C ARG A 137 -15.51 11.64 6.59
N GLY A 138 -14.58 11.92 7.50
CA GLY A 138 -14.35 11.12 8.70
C GLY A 138 -13.44 9.91 8.49
N GLY A 139 -13.17 9.55 7.24
CA GLY A 139 -12.30 8.44 6.87
C GLY A 139 -10.81 8.72 7.11
N VAL A 140 -10.01 7.69 6.94
CA VAL A 140 -8.57 7.68 7.23
C VAL A 140 -7.77 7.33 5.99
N LEU A 141 -6.70 8.09 5.74
CA LEU A 141 -5.60 7.74 4.85
C LEU A 141 -4.46 7.18 5.71
N LEU A 142 -4.04 5.95 5.41
CA LEU A 142 -2.89 5.30 6.02
C LEU A 142 -1.81 5.08 4.96
N ILE A 143 -0.65 5.68 5.15
CA ILE A 143 0.54 5.46 4.34
C ILE A 143 1.62 4.90 5.25
N VAL A 144 2.23 3.79 4.84
CA VAL A 144 3.40 3.21 5.50
C VAL A 144 4.51 3.03 4.47
N ASP A 145 5.68 3.60 4.77
CA ASP A 145 6.85 3.58 3.90
C ASP A 145 8.08 3.05 4.61
N HIS A 146 9.07 2.63 3.83
CA HIS A 146 10.41 2.42 4.38
C HIS A 146 11.05 3.79 4.69
N GLY A 147 11.49 3.97 5.93
CA GLY A 147 12.19 5.19 6.36
C GLY A 147 13.68 5.19 6.02
N ALA A 148 14.25 4.00 5.78
CA ALA A 148 15.66 3.82 5.43
C ALA A 148 15.87 2.48 4.71
N PRO A 149 16.97 2.33 3.96
CA PRO A 149 17.34 1.04 3.40
C PRO A 149 17.70 0.04 4.51
N PRO A 150 17.53 -1.26 4.28
CA PRO A 150 17.99 -2.27 5.22
C PRO A 150 19.52 -2.21 5.37
N PRO A 151 20.07 -2.47 6.58
CA PRO A 151 21.50 -2.31 6.86
C PRO A 151 22.43 -3.17 5.99
N TRP A 152 21.93 -4.28 5.45
CA TRP A 152 22.67 -5.19 4.57
C TRP A 152 22.55 -4.85 3.09
N ALA A 153 21.83 -3.81 2.77
CA ALA A 153 21.68 -3.44 1.39
C ALA A 153 22.94 -2.68 0.91
N GLU A 154 23.63 -3.28 -0.04
CA GLU A 154 24.79 -2.67 -0.68
C GLU A 154 24.31 -1.69 -1.76
N HIS A 155 24.76 -0.42 -1.71
CA HIS A 155 24.53 0.63 -2.71
C HIS A 155 23.07 0.95 -3.01
N HIS A 156 22.53 2.00 -2.40
CA HIS A 156 21.23 2.54 -2.71
C HIS A 156 21.33 3.94 -3.31
N ASP A 157 21.12 4.02 -4.63
CA ASP A 157 20.78 5.29 -5.28
C ASP A 157 19.28 5.64 -5.09
N HIS A 158 18.54 4.83 -4.28
CA HIS A 158 17.13 5.04 -4.07
C HIS A 158 16.90 6.04 -2.92
N HIS A 159 16.21 7.13 -3.24
CA HIS A 159 15.78 8.09 -2.22
C HIS A 159 14.59 7.53 -1.43
N PHE A 160 14.74 7.48 -0.11
CA PHE A 160 13.65 7.16 0.81
C PHE A 160 13.08 8.48 1.32
N ALA A 161 11.91 8.86 0.82
CA ALA A 161 11.26 10.11 1.21
C ALA A 161 10.95 10.13 2.70
N GLY A 162 11.26 11.24 3.36
CA GLY A 162 10.89 11.47 4.75
C GLY A 162 9.40 11.75 4.91
N ILE A 163 8.87 11.63 6.14
CA ILE A 163 7.44 11.83 6.45
C ILE A 163 6.95 13.20 5.94
N GLU A 164 7.67 14.28 6.26
CA GLU A 164 7.25 15.64 5.87
C GLU A 164 7.36 15.88 4.35
N GLU A 165 8.25 15.20 3.66
CA GLU A 165 8.35 15.22 2.21
C GLU A 165 7.11 14.55 1.58
N VAL A 166 6.74 13.36 2.03
CA VAL A 166 5.53 12.66 1.56
C VAL A 166 4.29 13.47 1.88
N LEU A 167 4.16 14.01 3.10
CA LEU A 167 3.01 14.82 3.49
C LEU A 167 2.92 16.13 2.68
N GLY A 168 4.07 16.73 2.35
CA GLY A 168 4.14 17.91 1.49
C GLY A 168 3.70 17.63 0.05
N SER A 169 4.00 16.44 -0.48
CA SER A 169 3.59 16.06 -1.84
C SER A 169 2.10 15.75 -1.97
N LEU A 170 1.38 15.47 -0.86
CA LEU A 170 -0.06 15.20 -0.88
C LEU A 170 -0.92 16.42 -1.22
N ASP A 171 -0.40 17.62 -1.09
CA ASP A 171 -1.12 18.89 -1.32
C ASP A 171 -2.48 18.96 -0.60
N LEU A 172 -2.50 18.53 0.66
CA LEU A 172 -3.73 18.48 1.47
C LEU A 172 -4.10 19.87 2.00
N ASP A 173 -5.38 20.22 1.90
CA ASP A 173 -5.94 21.42 2.55
C ASP A 173 -5.94 21.24 4.10
N PRO A 174 -5.09 21.94 4.87
CA PRO A 174 -4.92 21.73 6.30
C PRO A 174 -6.21 21.76 7.12
N PRO A 175 -7.19 22.67 6.87
CA PRO A 175 -8.46 22.68 7.60
C PRO A 175 -9.30 21.41 7.44
N ARG A 176 -9.07 20.65 6.38
CA ARG A 176 -9.83 19.44 6.04
C ARG A 176 -9.18 18.15 6.48
N TRP A 177 -7.96 18.23 7.03
CA TRP A 177 -7.21 17.05 7.43
C TRP A 177 -6.59 17.21 8.80
N THR A 178 -6.64 16.14 9.59
CA THR A 178 -5.97 16.04 10.90
C THR A 178 -4.93 14.93 10.85
N ARG A 179 -3.70 15.25 11.24
CA ARG A 179 -2.65 14.24 11.45
C ARG A 179 -2.95 13.50 12.75
N LEU A 180 -3.29 12.20 12.69
CA LEU A 180 -3.54 11.38 13.87
C LEU A 180 -2.25 10.75 14.38
N ARG A 181 -1.36 10.33 13.45
CA ARG A 181 -0.07 9.72 13.76
C ARG A 181 0.89 10.00 12.62
N THR A 182 2.06 10.56 12.93
CA THR A 182 3.13 10.81 11.95
C THR A 182 4.45 10.58 12.65
N GLU A 183 5.01 9.38 12.52
CA GLU A 183 6.23 8.97 13.22
C GLU A 183 6.99 7.89 12.45
N ALA A 184 8.29 7.79 12.69
CA ALA A 184 9.10 6.67 12.28
C ALA A 184 9.17 5.66 13.42
N VAL A 185 8.92 4.38 13.14
CA VAL A 185 8.94 3.29 14.12
C VAL A 185 9.91 2.22 13.67
N ASP A 186 10.85 1.92 14.53
CA ASP A 186 11.81 0.85 14.30
C ASP A 186 11.15 -0.53 14.38
N ARG A 187 11.62 -1.43 13.52
CA ARG A 187 11.33 -2.87 13.59
C ARG A 187 12.57 -3.70 13.33
N GLU A 188 12.69 -4.79 14.02
CA GLU A 188 13.72 -5.78 13.73
C GLU A 188 13.35 -6.57 12.47
N MET A 189 14.35 -6.90 11.70
CA MET A 189 14.23 -7.74 10.51
C MET A 189 15.45 -8.63 10.37
N VAL A 190 15.22 -9.84 9.88
CA VAL A 190 16.29 -10.78 9.54
C VAL A 190 16.57 -10.68 8.04
N GLY A 191 17.81 -10.40 7.71
CA GLY A 191 18.30 -10.32 6.34
C GLY A 191 18.43 -11.68 5.66
N PRO A 192 18.73 -11.70 4.36
CA PRO A 192 18.75 -12.92 3.54
C PRO A 192 19.82 -13.93 3.97
N ASN A 193 20.88 -13.50 4.67
CA ASN A 193 21.94 -14.38 5.16
C ASN A 193 21.83 -14.60 6.69
N GLY A 194 20.71 -14.22 7.32
CA GLY A 194 20.46 -14.37 8.75
C GLY A 194 20.94 -13.20 9.60
N GLU A 195 21.39 -12.09 9.00
CA GLU A 195 21.73 -10.86 9.73
C GLU A 195 20.47 -10.29 10.41
N VAL A 196 20.59 -9.85 11.65
CA VAL A 196 19.54 -9.08 12.32
C VAL A 196 19.84 -7.61 12.16
N GLY A 197 18.87 -6.85 11.69
CA GLY A 197 19.00 -5.41 11.52
C GLY A 197 17.72 -4.68 11.88
N THR A 198 17.84 -3.39 12.13
CA THR A 198 16.72 -2.49 12.41
C THR A 198 16.34 -1.73 11.14
N LEU A 199 15.07 -1.74 10.81
CA LEU A 199 14.45 -0.93 9.76
C LEU A 199 13.50 0.07 10.40
N ALA A 200 13.41 1.27 9.83
CA ALA A 200 12.41 2.24 10.21
C ALA A 200 11.22 2.17 9.23
N ASP A 201 10.02 2.10 9.77
CA ASP A 201 8.78 2.32 9.01
C ASP A 201 8.28 3.74 9.28
N ASN A 202 8.13 4.55 8.23
CA ASN A 202 7.47 5.85 8.29
C ASN A 202 5.96 5.63 8.26
N ILE A 203 5.26 6.06 9.31
CA ILE A 203 3.82 5.87 9.47
C ILE A 203 3.13 7.21 9.40
N MET A 204 2.18 7.35 8.48
CA MET A 204 1.36 8.55 8.29
C MET A 204 -0.11 8.16 8.32
N VAL A 205 -0.82 8.57 9.38
CA VAL A 205 -2.26 8.35 9.59
C VAL A 205 -2.95 9.69 9.60
N LEU A 206 -3.75 9.95 8.58
CA LEU A 206 -4.42 11.22 8.37
C LEU A 206 -5.94 11.02 8.34
N ARG A 207 -6.70 11.85 9.04
CA ARG A 207 -8.17 11.82 9.02
C ARG A 207 -8.72 13.00 8.24
N LYS A 208 -9.64 12.72 7.31
CA LYS A 208 -10.38 13.75 6.58
C LYS A 208 -11.55 14.27 7.44
N THR A 209 -11.56 15.56 7.76
CA THR A 209 -12.53 16.17 8.67
C THR A 209 -13.59 17.01 7.95
N GLY A 210 -13.33 17.45 6.74
CA GLY A 210 -14.19 18.36 5.97
C GLY A 210 -14.47 17.92 4.55
#